data_751e5c0a9fd5930ea1680edb0a712a5c
#
_entry.id   751e5c0a9fd5930ea1680edb0a712a5c
#
_cell.length_a   1.000
_cell.length_b   1.000
_cell.length_c   1.000
_cell.angle_alpha   90.00
_cell.angle_beta   90.00
_cell.angle_gamma   90.00
#
_symmetry.space_group_name_H-M   'P 1'
#
loop_
_entity.id
_entity.type
_entity.pdbx_description
1 polymer ?
#
loop_
_entity_poly.entity_id
_entity_poly.type
_entity_poly.pdbx_seq_one_letter_code
_entity_poly.pdbx_strand_id
1 'polypeptide(L)'
;MSALIKSPIWQDLTQHALSIKKQSISELFIDDPERCKKFSLSEQALYLDYSKNPVTLQTLQLLAQLADSVALKQRIQALFSGALVNSTQQLPALHTALRDPRKTGLIVNGKDILTKIHAALDKMQHLVEQIHNNHWRGFSGKKITDIVNLGIGGSDLGPLMAVHALKAHHQSTLRFHFISNVDDKALCALLEKINFATTLFIITSKSFTTLETLLNATRILKLFQEKYTQPAAIKSHFLAVTCQAEKAIEFGI
;
A
#
# COMPACT_ATOMS: atom_id res chain seq x y z
N MET A 1 -4.96 27.88 13.28
CA MET A 1 -5.97 26.88 13.68
C MET A 1 -7.06 26.85 12.63
N SER A 2 -7.47 25.68 12.17
CA SER A 2 -8.46 25.55 11.10
C SER A 2 -9.81 26.15 11.54
N ALA A 3 -10.58 26.71 10.60
CA ALA A 3 -11.92 27.25 10.86
C ALA A 3 -12.84 26.22 11.55
N LEU A 4 -12.60 24.95 11.34
CA LEU A 4 -13.33 23.83 11.92
C LEU A 4 -13.31 23.84 13.46
N ILE A 5 -12.15 24.06 14.09
CA ILE A 5 -12.01 24.05 15.55
C ILE A 5 -12.84 25.18 16.22
N LYS A 6 -13.12 26.24 15.46
CA LYS A 6 -13.95 27.35 15.91
C LYS A 6 -15.44 27.20 15.60
N SER A 7 -15.82 26.12 14.90
CA SER A 7 -17.23 25.91 14.54
C SER A 7 -18.08 25.53 15.76
N PRO A 8 -19.37 25.87 15.78
CA PRO A 8 -20.29 25.49 16.88
C PRO A 8 -20.30 23.97 17.13
N ILE A 9 -20.38 23.17 16.06
CA ILE A 9 -20.40 21.70 16.19
C ILE A 9 -19.12 21.13 16.84
N TRP A 10 -17.96 21.75 16.60
CA TRP A 10 -16.73 21.34 17.28
C TRP A 10 -16.75 21.69 18.76
N GLN A 11 -17.33 22.82 19.12
CA GLN A 11 -17.51 23.22 20.51
C GLN A 11 -18.46 22.27 21.23
N ASP A 12 -19.61 21.94 20.62
CA ASP A 12 -20.56 20.96 21.15
C ASP A 12 -19.94 19.60 21.38
N LEU A 13 -19.15 19.10 20.41
CA LEU A 13 -18.37 17.86 20.55
C LEU A 13 -17.36 17.94 21.69
N THR A 14 -16.70 19.08 21.86
CA THR A 14 -15.72 19.28 22.91
C THR A 14 -16.42 19.25 24.31
N GLN A 15 -17.54 19.91 24.45
CA GLN A 15 -18.32 19.89 25.70
C GLN A 15 -18.87 18.49 26.00
N HIS A 16 -19.40 17.80 24.99
CA HIS A 16 -19.84 16.42 25.10
C HIS A 16 -18.70 15.47 25.52
N ALA A 17 -17.52 15.61 24.92
CA ALA A 17 -16.33 14.82 25.27
C ALA A 17 -15.91 15.02 26.73
N LEU A 18 -15.98 16.25 27.25
CA LEU A 18 -15.69 16.54 28.65
C LEU A 18 -16.72 15.89 29.62
N SER A 19 -17.98 15.78 29.22
CA SER A 19 -19.02 15.12 30.03
C SER A 19 -18.83 13.60 30.03
N ILE A 20 -18.63 12.97 28.85
CA ILE A 20 -18.54 11.52 28.75
C ILE A 20 -17.23 10.97 29.34
N LYS A 21 -16.15 11.77 29.35
CA LYS A 21 -14.87 11.39 29.94
C LYS A 21 -14.97 11.04 31.43
N LYS A 22 -16.02 11.47 32.08
CA LYS A 22 -16.27 11.21 33.52
C LYS A 22 -16.91 9.83 33.74
N GLN A 23 -17.43 9.18 32.72
CA GLN A 23 -18.06 7.86 32.80
C GLN A 23 -17.08 6.77 32.41
N SER A 24 -17.04 5.70 33.15
CA SER A 24 -16.31 4.48 32.78
C SER A 24 -17.09 3.68 31.73
N ILE A 25 -16.38 2.85 30.99
CA ILE A 25 -17.03 1.90 30.03
C ILE A 25 -18.00 0.98 30.76
N SER A 26 -17.67 0.54 31.96
CA SER A 26 -18.53 -0.33 32.77
C SER A 26 -19.85 0.35 33.11
N GLU A 27 -19.83 1.62 33.53
CA GLU A 27 -21.06 2.41 33.80
C GLU A 27 -21.92 2.54 32.53
N LEU A 28 -21.32 2.79 31.37
CA LEU A 28 -22.04 2.85 30.09
C LEU A 28 -22.76 1.52 29.74
N PHE A 29 -22.22 0.39 30.16
CA PHE A 29 -22.87 -0.93 29.97
C PHE A 29 -23.97 -1.20 31.02
N ILE A 30 -23.79 -0.69 32.26
CA ILE A 30 -24.82 -0.77 33.31
C ILE A 30 -26.03 0.06 32.89
N ASP A 31 -25.80 1.29 32.41
CA ASP A 31 -26.85 2.20 31.99
C ASP A 31 -27.59 1.76 30.72
N ASP A 32 -26.95 0.99 29.86
CA ASP A 32 -27.53 0.49 28.62
C ASP A 32 -27.13 -0.98 28.34
N PRO A 33 -27.93 -1.98 28.83
CA PRO A 33 -27.66 -3.40 28.60
C PRO A 33 -27.66 -3.80 27.12
N GLU A 34 -28.38 -3.07 26.26
CA GLU A 34 -28.42 -3.29 24.80
C GLU A 34 -27.25 -2.63 24.05
N ARG A 35 -26.28 -2.11 24.78
CA ARG A 35 -25.17 -1.33 24.22
C ARG A 35 -24.41 -2.05 23.12
N CYS A 36 -24.08 -3.33 23.28
CA CYS A 36 -23.41 -4.12 22.24
C CYS A 36 -24.18 -4.10 20.94
N LYS A 37 -25.49 -4.25 20.99
CA LYS A 37 -26.35 -4.28 19.80
C LYS A 37 -26.47 -2.90 19.14
N LYS A 38 -26.58 -1.84 19.94
CA LYS A 38 -26.70 -0.45 19.45
C LYS A 38 -25.41 0.09 18.85
N PHE A 39 -24.27 -0.35 19.36
CA PHE A 39 -22.93 0.11 18.94
C PHE A 39 -22.15 -0.98 18.23
N SER A 40 -22.84 -1.73 17.38
CA SER A 40 -22.21 -2.66 16.44
C SER A 40 -22.83 -2.52 15.05
N LEU A 41 -22.09 -2.86 14.04
CA LEU A 41 -22.50 -2.86 12.64
C LEU A 41 -22.07 -4.17 11.99
N SER A 42 -22.94 -4.72 11.16
CA SER A 42 -22.62 -5.89 10.34
C SER A 42 -22.85 -5.56 8.89
N GLU A 43 -21.84 -5.73 8.06
CA GLU A 43 -21.89 -5.50 6.62
C GLU A 43 -21.15 -6.61 5.89
N GLN A 44 -21.87 -7.43 5.14
CA GLN A 44 -21.33 -8.62 4.46
C GLN A 44 -20.57 -9.54 5.43
N ALA A 45 -19.25 -9.70 5.24
CA ALA A 45 -18.39 -10.52 6.08
C ALA A 45 -17.66 -9.72 7.20
N LEU A 46 -17.97 -8.43 7.34
CA LEU A 46 -17.38 -7.58 8.35
C LEU A 46 -18.35 -7.34 9.49
N TYR A 47 -17.87 -7.51 10.71
CA TYR A 47 -18.58 -7.14 11.94
C TYR A 47 -17.71 -6.16 12.71
N LEU A 48 -18.25 -4.98 13.00
CA LEU A 48 -17.60 -3.94 13.80
C LEU A 48 -18.37 -3.76 15.11
N ASP A 49 -17.72 -4.09 16.23
CA ASP A 49 -18.21 -3.77 17.57
C ASP A 49 -17.38 -2.59 18.13
N TYR A 50 -18.04 -1.46 18.31
CA TYR A 50 -17.46 -0.27 18.92
C TYR A 50 -18.14 0.10 20.27
N SER A 51 -18.87 -0.84 20.88
CA SER A 51 -19.58 -0.67 22.15
C SER A 51 -18.62 -0.37 23.32
N LYS A 52 -17.34 -0.79 23.22
CA LYS A 52 -16.31 -0.55 24.23
C LYS A 52 -15.56 0.78 24.05
N ASN A 53 -16.03 1.64 23.15
CA ASN A 53 -15.54 3.01 23.07
C ASN A 53 -16.38 3.95 23.95
N PRO A 54 -15.85 5.05 24.49
CA PRO A 54 -16.60 6.04 25.26
C PRO A 54 -17.48 6.89 24.34
N VAL A 55 -18.53 6.29 23.76
CA VAL A 55 -19.48 6.92 22.85
C VAL A 55 -20.91 6.68 23.30
N THR A 56 -21.80 7.62 23.01
CA THR A 56 -23.24 7.52 23.20
C THR A 56 -23.98 7.80 21.89
N LEU A 57 -25.28 7.64 21.83
CA LEU A 57 -26.07 8.05 20.66
C LEU A 57 -25.88 9.53 20.34
N GLN A 58 -25.77 10.39 21.38
CA GLN A 58 -25.46 11.81 21.19
C GLN A 58 -24.10 12.01 20.53
N THR A 59 -23.09 11.23 20.91
CA THR A 59 -21.78 11.26 20.25
C THR A 59 -21.91 11.00 18.75
N LEU A 60 -22.68 9.97 18.36
CA LEU A 60 -22.89 9.62 16.95
C LEU A 60 -23.62 10.72 16.18
N GLN A 61 -24.62 11.34 16.81
CA GLN A 61 -25.37 12.47 16.23
C GLN A 61 -24.45 13.68 15.98
N LEU A 62 -23.65 14.06 16.98
CA LEU A 62 -22.69 15.17 16.84
C LEU A 62 -21.61 14.87 15.78
N LEU A 63 -21.12 13.65 15.71
CA LEU A 63 -20.17 13.25 14.66
C LEU A 63 -20.80 13.27 13.26
N ALA A 64 -22.06 12.88 13.10
CA ALA A 64 -22.78 12.98 11.84
C ALA A 64 -22.97 14.45 11.42
N GLN A 65 -23.35 15.33 12.35
CA GLN A 65 -23.47 16.78 12.11
C GLN A 65 -22.11 17.40 11.74
N LEU A 66 -21.02 16.96 12.37
CA LEU A 66 -19.67 17.37 11.98
C LEU A 66 -19.35 16.95 10.55
N ALA A 67 -19.64 15.70 10.17
CA ALA A 67 -19.43 15.20 8.83
C ALA A 67 -20.21 16.02 7.76
N ASP A 68 -21.46 16.37 8.07
CA ASP A 68 -22.28 17.23 7.19
C ASP A 68 -21.72 18.64 7.11
N SER A 69 -21.24 19.21 8.23
CA SER A 69 -20.67 20.57 8.28
C SER A 69 -19.41 20.72 7.41
N VAL A 70 -18.68 19.63 7.18
CA VAL A 70 -17.48 19.61 6.31
C VAL A 70 -17.78 19.05 4.92
N ALA A 71 -19.06 18.92 4.56
CA ALA A 71 -19.50 18.41 3.27
C ALA A 71 -18.87 17.04 2.90
N LEU A 72 -18.84 16.09 3.87
CA LEU A 72 -18.15 14.80 3.69
C LEU A 72 -18.65 14.02 2.47
N LYS A 73 -19.96 14.00 2.22
CA LYS A 73 -20.54 13.30 1.04
C LYS A 73 -20.01 13.86 -0.28
N GLN A 74 -19.91 15.16 -0.41
CA GLN A 74 -19.36 15.82 -1.61
C GLN A 74 -17.86 15.52 -1.75
N ARG A 75 -17.12 15.49 -0.65
CA ARG A 75 -15.69 15.12 -0.66
C ARG A 75 -15.47 13.66 -1.08
N ILE A 76 -16.34 12.75 -0.64
CA ILE A 76 -16.31 11.35 -1.09
C ILE A 76 -16.58 11.27 -2.60
N GLN A 77 -17.60 11.96 -3.11
CA GLN A 77 -17.88 12.01 -4.55
C GLN A 77 -16.70 12.60 -5.35
N ALA A 78 -16.09 13.67 -4.85
CA ALA A 78 -14.90 14.27 -5.45
C ALA A 78 -13.71 13.28 -5.49
N LEU A 79 -13.52 12.50 -4.42
CA LEU A 79 -12.50 11.45 -4.36
C LEU A 79 -12.70 10.42 -5.49
N PHE A 80 -13.92 9.88 -5.61
CA PHE A 80 -14.23 8.85 -6.60
C PHE A 80 -14.27 9.37 -8.04
N SER A 81 -14.55 10.66 -8.24
CA SER A 81 -14.51 11.29 -9.58
C SER A 81 -13.12 11.65 -10.06
N GLY A 82 -12.08 11.48 -9.23
CA GLY A 82 -10.71 11.86 -9.56
C GLY A 82 -10.45 13.37 -9.50
N ALA A 83 -11.25 14.12 -8.73
CA ALA A 83 -10.98 15.54 -8.46
C ALA A 83 -9.68 15.71 -7.64
N LEU A 84 -9.13 16.94 -7.65
CA LEU A 84 -7.89 17.32 -6.93
C LEU A 84 -8.15 17.42 -5.42
N VAL A 85 -8.33 16.29 -4.74
CA VAL A 85 -8.66 16.25 -3.32
C VAL A 85 -7.44 16.33 -2.39
N ASN A 86 -6.24 16.03 -2.90
CA ASN A 86 -4.99 16.24 -2.17
C ASN A 86 -4.54 17.70 -2.36
N SER A 87 -4.97 18.56 -1.43
CA SER A 87 -4.67 19.99 -1.49
C SER A 87 -3.19 20.33 -1.33
N THR A 88 -2.40 19.47 -0.69
CA THR A 88 -0.96 19.70 -0.46
C THR A 88 -0.15 19.52 -1.73
N GLN A 89 -0.48 18.50 -2.53
CA GLN A 89 0.24 18.16 -3.74
C GLN A 89 -0.51 18.59 -5.02
N GLN A 90 -1.73 19.14 -4.88
CA GLN A 90 -2.63 19.46 -5.99
C GLN A 90 -2.85 18.26 -6.94
N LEU A 91 -3.09 17.10 -6.37
CA LEU A 91 -3.27 15.83 -7.07
C LEU A 91 -4.60 15.17 -6.71
N PRO A 92 -5.17 14.35 -7.60
CA PRO A 92 -6.24 13.43 -7.25
C PRO A 92 -5.71 12.29 -6.37
N ALA A 93 -6.58 11.68 -5.57
CA ALA A 93 -6.28 10.47 -4.81
C ALA A 93 -6.93 9.27 -5.51
N LEU A 94 -6.16 8.57 -6.35
CA LEU A 94 -6.66 7.55 -7.27
C LEU A 94 -6.59 6.11 -6.72
N HIS A 95 -6.38 5.92 -5.42
CA HIS A 95 -6.33 4.59 -4.82
C HIS A 95 -7.65 3.81 -4.97
N THR A 96 -8.79 4.50 -5.07
CA THR A 96 -10.10 3.89 -5.34
C THR A 96 -10.17 3.28 -6.75
N ALA A 97 -9.47 3.87 -7.72
CA ALA A 97 -9.43 3.39 -9.09
C ALA A 97 -8.74 2.01 -9.21
N LEU A 98 -7.84 1.65 -8.28
CA LEU A 98 -7.18 0.34 -8.25
C LEU A 98 -8.16 -0.81 -7.94
N ARG A 99 -9.34 -0.50 -7.40
CA ARG A 99 -10.39 -1.47 -7.05
C ARG A 99 -11.68 -1.25 -7.83
N ASP A 100 -11.66 -0.34 -8.79
CA ASP A 100 -12.80 -0.10 -9.66
C ASP A 100 -12.95 -1.26 -10.65
N PRO A 101 -14.09 -1.97 -10.67
CA PRO A 101 -14.29 -3.09 -11.60
C PRO A 101 -14.43 -2.66 -13.05
N ARG A 102 -14.70 -1.38 -13.31
CA ARG A 102 -14.79 -0.84 -14.67
C ARG A 102 -13.40 -0.83 -15.32
N LYS A 103 -13.34 -1.08 -16.60
CA LYS A 103 -12.08 -1.06 -17.36
C LYS A 103 -11.75 0.30 -17.96
N THR A 104 -12.73 1.19 -18.06
CA THR A 104 -12.63 2.52 -18.69
C THR A 104 -13.57 3.50 -18.01
N GLY A 105 -13.43 4.80 -18.30
CA GLY A 105 -14.41 5.83 -17.97
C GLY A 105 -14.09 6.68 -16.74
N LEU A 106 -12.87 6.58 -16.18
CA LEU A 106 -12.38 7.55 -15.19
C LEU A 106 -11.39 8.50 -15.87
N ILE A 107 -11.90 9.63 -16.33
CA ILE A 107 -11.07 10.61 -17.05
C ILE A 107 -10.49 11.62 -16.06
N VAL A 108 -9.17 11.70 -15.99
CA VAL A 108 -8.44 12.68 -15.18
C VAL A 108 -7.39 13.36 -16.07
N ASN A 109 -7.44 14.68 -16.16
CA ASN A 109 -6.55 15.46 -17.02
C ASN A 109 -6.53 14.95 -18.48
N GLY A 110 -7.72 14.64 -19.02
CA GLY A 110 -7.89 14.16 -20.41
C GLY A 110 -7.39 12.73 -20.65
N LYS A 111 -7.01 11.98 -19.63
CA LYS A 111 -6.51 10.59 -19.75
C LYS A 111 -7.42 9.64 -19.00
N ASP A 112 -7.73 8.50 -19.60
CA ASP A 112 -8.45 7.43 -18.93
C ASP A 112 -7.50 6.68 -17.98
N ILE A 113 -7.75 6.81 -16.68
CA ILE A 113 -6.91 6.23 -15.63
C ILE A 113 -7.13 4.73 -15.51
N LEU A 114 -8.37 4.24 -15.69
CA LEU A 114 -8.67 2.82 -15.58
C LEU A 114 -7.98 2.01 -16.68
N THR A 115 -7.99 2.50 -17.92
CA THR A 115 -7.24 1.87 -19.01
C THR A 115 -5.76 1.70 -18.69
N LYS A 116 -5.13 2.73 -18.08
CA LYS A 116 -3.73 2.64 -17.66
C LYS A 116 -3.50 1.62 -16.53
N ILE A 117 -4.41 1.59 -15.54
CA ILE A 117 -4.33 0.65 -14.43
C ILE A 117 -4.44 -0.78 -14.95
N HIS A 118 -5.43 -1.07 -15.79
CA HIS A 118 -5.61 -2.41 -16.34
C HIS A 118 -4.41 -2.84 -17.21
N ALA A 119 -3.88 -1.95 -18.04
CA ALA A 119 -2.67 -2.24 -18.81
C ALA A 119 -1.45 -2.57 -17.92
N ALA A 120 -1.32 -1.91 -16.75
CA ALA A 120 -0.28 -2.23 -15.77
C ALA A 120 -0.53 -3.59 -15.10
N LEU A 121 -1.78 -3.90 -14.73
CA LEU A 121 -2.16 -5.18 -14.15
C LEU A 121 -1.92 -6.34 -15.13
N ASP A 122 -2.27 -6.16 -16.41
CA ASP A 122 -2.02 -7.17 -17.46
C ASP A 122 -0.51 -7.45 -17.62
N LYS A 123 0.33 -6.41 -17.58
CA LYS A 123 1.80 -6.57 -17.60
C LYS A 123 2.30 -7.35 -16.37
N MET A 124 1.79 -7.04 -15.19
CA MET A 124 2.16 -7.76 -13.96
C MET A 124 1.71 -9.21 -14.02
N GLN A 125 0.49 -9.48 -14.46
CA GLN A 125 -0.02 -10.84 -14.65
C GLN A 125 0.86 -11.64 -15.61
N HIS A 126 1.16 -11.08 -16.78
CA HIS A 126 2.04 -11.72 -17.76
C HIS A 126 3.41 -12.07 -17.16
N LEU A 127 4.03 -11.13 -16.43
CA LEU A 127 5.31 -11.36 -15.76
C LEU A 127 5.23 -12.52 -14.75
N VAL A 128 4.19 -12.52 -13.90
CA VAL A 128 3.96 -13.58 -12.92
C VAL A 128 3.80 -14.93 -13.61
N GLU A 129 3.03 -15.02 -14.71
CA GLU A 129 2.87 -16.24 -15.51
C GLU A 129 4.19 -16.71 -16.10
N GLN A 130 5.03 -15.80 -16.62
CA GLN A 130 6.35 -16.13 -17.14
C GLN A 130 7.26 -16.76 -16.06
N ILE A 131 7.22 -16.23 -14.83
CA ILE A 131 8.01 -16.75 -13.72
C ILE A 131 7.48 -18.13 -13.27
N HIS A 132 6.16 -18.25 -13.05
CA HIS A 132 5.53 -19.50 -12.59
C HIS A 132 5.70 -20.65 -13.59
N ASN A 133 5.59 -20.36 -14.88
CA ASN A 133 5.75 -21.34 -15.95
C ASN A 133 7.24 -21.62 -16.32
N ASN A 134 8.19 -21.02 -15.58
CA ASN A 134 9.64 -21.09 -15.82
C ASN A 134 10.07 -20.61 -17.22
N HIS A 135 9.28 -19.73 -17.85
CA HIS A 135 9.66 -19.06 -19.10
C HIS A 135 10.61 -17.88 -18.81
N TRP A 136 10.39 -17.15 -17.71
CA TRP A 136 11.37 -16.18 -17.22
C TRP A 136 12.52 -16.92 -16.52
N ARG A 137 13.71 -16.77 -17.05
CA ARG A 137 14.93 -17.43 -16.55
C ARG A 137 16.00 -16.41 -16.26
N GLY A 138 16.85 -16.71 -15.32
CA GLY A 138 18.08 -15.97 -15.11
C GLY A 138 18.99 -16.05 -16.33
N PHE A 139 19.97 -15.16 -16.41
CA PHE A 139 20.92 -15.06 -17.53
C PHE A 139 21.62 -16.40 -17.86
N SER A 140 21.87 -17.21 -16.85
CA SER A 140 22.46 -18.56 -17.02
C SER A 140 21.47 -19.62 -17.53
N GLY A 141 20.25 -19.26 -17.90
CA GLY A 141 19.19 -20.18 -18.31
C GLY A 141 18.51 -20.93 -17.16
N LYS A 142 18.92 -20.71 -15.90
CA LYS A 142 18.32 -21.33 -14.73
C LYS A 142 16.99 -20.67 -14.37
N LYS A 143 16.05 -21.46 -13.82
CA LYS A 143 14.78 -20.93 -13.32
C LYS A 143 15.00 -20.03 -12.10
N ILE A 144 14.14 -19.04 -11.93
CA ILE A 144 14.15 -18.18 -10.73
C ILE A 144 13.61 -18.99 -9.53
N THR A 145 14.31 -18.93 -8.43
CA THR A 145 13.95 -19.58 -7.16
C THR A 145 13.81 -18.59 -6.01
N ASP A 146 14.41 -17.40 -6.15
CA ASP A 146 14.42 -16.36 -5.13
C ASP A 146 13.93 -15.05 -5.71
N ILE A 147 13.05 -14.37 -4.98
CA ILE A 147 12.60 -13.01 -5.30
C ILE A 147 12.98 -12.12 -4.12
N VAL A 148 13.74 -11.07 -4.39
CA VAL A 148 14.20 -10.11 -3.39
C VAL A 148 13.52 -8.77 -3.66
N ASN A 149 12.70 -8.30 -2.73
CA ASN A 149 12.12 -6.95 -2.78
C ASN A 149 13.02 -5.97 -2.04
N LEU A 150 13.41 -4.89 -2.72
CA LEU A 150 14.14 -3.76 -2.17
C LEU A 150 13.17 -2.57 -2.12
N GLY A 151 12.72 -2.22 -0.94
CA GLY A 151 11.75 -1.15 -0.76
C GLY A 151 11.65 -0.75 0.70
N ILE A 152 11.07 0.42 1.01
CA ILE A 152 10.89 0.91 2.38
C ILE A 152 9.46 1.39 2.60
N GLY A 153 8.96 1.27 3.82
CA GLY A 153 7.62 1.68 4.18
C GLY A 153 6.55 0.94 3.38
N GLY A 154 5.69 1.64 2.65
CA GLY A 154 4.63 1.04 1.84
C GLY A 154 5.14 0.15 0.71
N SER A 155 6.37 0.37 0.25
CA SER A 155 7.04 -0.46 -0.78
C SER A 155 7.63 -1.77 -0.21
N ASP A 156 7.63 -1.94 1.11
CA ASP A 156 8.07 -3.14 1.81
C ASP A 156 6.93 -3.82 2.56
N LEU A 157 6.27 -3.09 3.48
CA LEU A 157 5.30 -3.66 4.42
C LEU A 157 4.08 -4.28 3.75
N GLY A 158 3.57 -3.66 2.67
CA GLY A 158 2.44 -4.19 1.91
C GLY A 158 2.75 -5.54 1.27
N PRO A 159 3.80 -5.64 0.44
CA PRO A 159 4.25 -6.91 -0.14
C PRO A 159 4.61 -7.97 0.90
N LEU A 160 5.34 -7.60 1.96
CA LEU A 160 5.69 -8.49 3.06
C LEU A 160 4.46 -9.09 3.73
N MET A 161 3.49 -8.23 4.10
CA MET A 161 2.22 -8.66 4.68
C MET A 161 1.48 -9.61 3.76
N ALA A 162 1.38 -9.31 2.47
CA ALA A 162 0.67 -10.14 1.51
C ALA A 162 1.32 -11.53 1.37
N VAL A 163 2.65 -11.60 1.28
CA VAL A 163 3.38 -12.87 1.21
C VAL A 163 3.14 -13.71 2.47
N HIS A 164 3.20 -13.10 3.65
CA HIS A 164 2.96 -13.83 4.91
C HIS A 164 1.51 -14.28 5.05
N ALA A 165 0.54 -13.42 4.77
CA ALA A 165 -0.89 -13.71 4.90
C ALA A 165 -1.34 -14.81 3.93
N LEU A 166 -0.76 -14.85 2.73
CA LEU A 166 -1.12 -15.82 1.68
C LEU A 166 -0.21 -17.05 1.65
N LYS A 167 0.65 -17.24 2.65
CA LYS A 167 1.62 -18.35 2.69
C LYS A 167 0.98 -19.72 2.47
N ALA A 168 -0.21 -19.97 3.02
CA ALA A 168 -0.94 -21.23 2.84
C ALA A 168 -1.43 -21.46 1.40
N HIS A 169 -1.47 -20.40 0.57
CA HIS A 169 -1.91 -20.44 -0.82
C HIS A 169 -0.76 -20.43 -1.82
N HIS A 170 0.49 -20.45 -1.34
CA HIS A 170 1.65 -20.50 -2.22
C HIS A 170 1.67 -21.79 -3.02
N GLN A 171 1.56 -21.68 -4.33
CA GLN A 171 1.60 -22.80 -5.27
C GLN A 171 3.00 -23.05 -5.84
N SER A 172 3.97 -22.21 -5.50
CA SER A 172 5.33 -22.27 -6.04
C SER A 172 6.39 -22.53 -4.97
N THR A 173 7.55 -23.01 -5.39
CA THR A 173 8.75 -23.18 -4.56
C THR A 173 9.58 -21.91 -4.45
N LEU A 174 9.03 -20.75 -4.86
CA LEU A 174 9.70 -19.45 -4.78
C LEU A 174 9.89 -19.02 -3.32
N ARG A 175 11.07 -18.52 -3.02
CA ARG A 175 11.41 -17.92 -1.75
C ARG A 175 11.39 -16.41 -1.88
N PHE A 176 10.75 -15.74 -0.93
CA PHE A 176 10.61 -14.29 -0.93
C PHE A 176 11.46 -13.69 0.19
N HIS A 177 12.21 -12.66 -0.15
CA HIS A 177 13.10 -11.94 0.75
C HIS A 177 12.81 -10.44 0.66
N PHE A 178 12.95 -9.74 1.79
CA PHE A 178 12.64 -8.32 1.90
C PHE A 178 13.80 -7.59 2.55
N ILE A 179 14.26 -6.52 1.93
CA ILE A 179 15.28 -5.62 2.45
C ILE A 179 14.73 -4.20 2.45
N SER A 180 14.49 -3.67 3.64
CA SER A 180 13.90 -2.35 3.85
C SER A 180 14.87 -1.33 4.45
N ASN A 181 15.82 -1.76 5.25
CA ASN A 181 16.76 -0.88 5.91
C ASN A 181 18.14 -0.92 5.28
N VAL A 182 18.92 0.18 5.44
CA VAL A 182 20.35 0.22 5.13
C VAL A 182 21.09 -0.44 6.28
N ASP A 183 21.07 -1.76 6.31
CA ASP A 183 21.75 -2.59 7.30
C ASP A 183 22.63 -3.61 6.60
N ASP A 184 23.93 -3.44 6.74
CA ASP A 184 24.92 -4.30 6.13
C ASP A 184 24.81 -5.76 6.58
N LYS A 185 24.47 -5.98 7.84
CA LYS A 185 24.33 -7.36 8.37
C LYS A 185 23.13 -8.07 7.74
N ALA A 186 22.00 -7.38 7.61
CA ALA A 186 20.81 -7.93 6.97
C ALA A 186 21.07 -8.24 5.50
N LEU A 187 21.75 -7.34 4.79
CA LEU A 187 22.12 -7.54 3.38
C LEU A 187 23.10 -8.70 3.22
N CYS A 188 24.16 -8.76 4.02
CA CYS A 188 25.12 -9.87 3.99
C CYS A 188 24.45 -11.21 4.28
N ALA A 189 23.62 -11.29 5.32
CA ALA A 189 22.86 -12.49 5.65
C ALA A 189 21.88 -12.94 4.54
N LEU A 190 21.35 -12.01 3.76
CA LEU A 190 20.59 -12.34 2.56
C LEU A 190 21.50 -12.91 1.48
N LEU A 191 22.61 -12.25 1.17
CA LEU A 191 23.51 -12.65 0.08
C LEU A 191 24.12 -14.05 0.29
N GLU A 192 24.27 -14.50 1.54
CA GLU A 192 24.69 -15.87 1.87
C GLU A 192 23.60 -16.92 1.53
N LYS A 193 22.33 -16.53 1.52
CA LYS A 193 21.18 -17.44 1.32
C LYS A 193 20.74 -17.57 -0.12
N ILE A 194 21.07 -16.60 -0.97
CA ILE A 194 20.58 -16.53 -2.35
C ILE A 194 21.68 -16.87 -3.35
N ASN A 195 21.28 -17.31 -4.54
CA ASN A 195 22.17 -17.48 -5.67
C ASN A 195 21.79 -16.47 -6.76
N PHE A 196 22.67 -15.56 -7.12
CA PHE A 196 22.43 -14.56 -8.16
C PHE A 196 21.94 -15.16 -9.49
N ALA A 197 22.41 -16.37 -9.85
CA ALA A 197 21.96 -17.05 -11.08
C ALA A 197 20.47 -17.44 -11.10
N THR A 198 19.81 -17.46 -9.94
CA THR A 198 18.41 -17.85 -9.76
C THR A 198 17.58 -16.83 -8.99
N THR A 199 18.12 -15.63 -8.78
CA THR A 199 17.45 -14.56 -8.02
C THR A 199 16.94 -13.46 -8.94
N LEU A 200 15.70 -13.01 -8.70
CA LEU A 200 15.10 -11.83 -9.28
C LEU A 200 15.02 -10.71 -8.21
N PHE A 201 15.61 -9.57 -8.49
CA PHE A 201 15.57 -8.39 -7.64
C PHE A 201 14.50 -7.41 -8.12
N ILE A 202 13.61 -6.99 -7.23
CA ILE A 202 12.55 -6.01 -7.50
C ILE A 202 12.87 -4.75 -6.70
N ILE A 203 13.18 -3.65 -7.41
CA ILE A 203 13.44 -2.35 -6.79
C ILE A 203 12.13 -1.58 -6.76
N THR A 204 11.54 -1.44 -5.58
CA THR A 204 10.23 -0.83 -5.38
C THR A 204 10.35 0.56 -4.79
N SER A 205 10.16 1.59 -5.62
CA SER A 205 10.17 3.00 -5.20
C SER A 205 9.32 3.86 -6.13
N LYS A 206 8.26 4.47 -5.61
CA LYS A 206 7.34 5.32 -6.39
C LYS A 206 8.08 6.42 -7.17
N SER A 207 8.96 7.16 -6.51
CA SER A 207 9.71 8.29 -7.07
C SER A 207 11.06 7.90 -7.67
N PHE A 208 11.52 6.67 -7.40
CA PHE A 208 12.86 6.18 -7.70
C PHE A 208 13.98 7.12 -7.21
N THR A 209 13.76 7.68 -5.99
CA THR A 209 14.68 8.62 -5.31
C THR A 209 14.86 8.28 -3.84
N THR A 210 14.24 7.20 -3.34
CA THR A 210 14.36 6.79 -1.94
C THR A 210 15.79 6.32 -1.68
N LEU A 211 16.52 7.09 -0.88
CA LEU A 211 17.95 6.91 -0.69
C LEU A 211 18.32 5.51 -0.22
N GLU A 212 17.63 5.01 0.78
CA GLU A 212 17.90 3.69 1.38
C GLU A 212 17.67 2.56 0.37
N THR A 213 16.60 2.65 -0.42
CA THR A 213 16.29 1.68 -1.48
C THR A 213 17.37 1.68 -2.54
N LEU A 214 17.80 2.88 -2.98
CA LEU A 214 18.81 3.02 -4.03
C LEU A 214 20.20 2.61 -3.54
N LEU A 215 20.57 2.88 -2.29
CA LEU A 215 21.83 2.42 -1.71
C LEU A 215 21.94 0.88 -1.72
N ASN A 216 20.90 0.19 -1.23
CA ASN A 216 20.84 -1.28 -1.28
C ASN A 216 20.85 -1.81 -2.71
N ALA A 217 20.08 -1.20 -3.60
CA ALA A 217 20.02 -1.58 -5.02
C ALA A 217 21.37 -1.38 -5.71
N THR A 218 22.04 -0.25 -5.50
CA THR A 218 23.37 0.04 -6.07
C THR A 218 24.40 -0.98 -5.60
N ARG A 219 24.37 -1.33 -4.31
CA ARG A 219 25.31 -2.31 -3.75
C ARG A 219 25.09 -3.70 -4.35
N ILE A 220 23.84 -4.16 -4.43
CA ILE A 220 23.51 -5.45 -5.05
C ILE A 220 23.87 -5.44 -6.54
N LEU A 221 23.53 -4.38 -7.27
CA LEU A 221 23.84 -4.25 -8.68
C LEU A 221 25.34 -4.32 -8.94
N LYS A 222 26.15 -3.63 -8.12
CA LYS A 222 27.61 -3.68 -8.21
C LYS A 222 28.16 -5.10 -8.01
N LEU A 223 27.73 -5.79 -6.95
CA LEU A 223 28.12 -7.18 -6.69
C LEU A 223 27.66 -8.14 -7.79
N PHE A 224 26.50 -7.87 -8.37
CA PHE A 224 25.99 -8.63 -9.51
C PHE A 224 26.84 -8.42 -10.75
N GLN A 225 27.23 -7.18 -11.06
CA GLN A 225 28.06 -6.82 -12.21
C GLN A 225 29.49 -7.34 -12.09
N GLU A 226 30.05 -7.44 -10.90
CA GLU A 226 31.35 -8.10 -10.65
C GLU A 226 31.33 -9.58 -11.06
N LYS A 227 30.15 -10.22 -10.94
CA LYS A 227 29.98 -11.65 -11.31
C LYS A 227 29.52 -11.84 -12.74
N TYR A 228 28.69 -10.92 -13.26
CA TYR A 228 28.08 -10.98 -14.59
C TYR A 228 28.36 -9.67 -15.33
N THR A 229 29.36 -9.67 -16.16
CA THR A 229 29.85 -8.48 -16.88
C THR A 229 28.97 -8.06 -18.07
N GLN A 230 28.09 -8.96 -18.54
CA GLN A 230 27.23 -8.68 -19.70
C GLN A 230 26.00 -7.85 -19.29
N PRO A 231 25.74 -6.70 -19.96
CA PRO A 231 24.54 -5.89 -19.66
C PRO A 231 23.21 -6.65 -19.78
N ALA A 232 23.14 -7.64 -20.66
CA ALA A 232 21.96 -8.48 -20.82
C ALA A 232 21.59 -9.27 -19.55
N ALA A 233 22.57 -9.54 -18.68
CA ALA A 233 22.34 -10.25 -17.42
C ALA A 233 21.42 -9.43 -16.48
N ILE A 234 21.58 -8.11 -16.44
CA ILE A 234 20.76 -7.22 -15.59
C ILE A 234 19.29 -7.35 -15.93
N LYS A 235 18.94 -7.34 -17.22
CA LYS A 235 17.55 -7.44 -17.70
C LYS A 235 16.85 -8.74 -17.29
N SER A 236 17.61 -9.80 -17.02
CA SER A 236 17.07 -11.09 -16.58
C SER A 236 16.90 -11.19 -15.06
N HIS A 237 17.50 -10.28 -14.31
CA HIS A 237 17.59 -10.37 -12.85
C HIS A 237 17.10 -9.15 -12.10
N PHE A 238 16.79 -8.05 -12.78
CA PHE A 238 16.33 -6.81 -12.13
C PHE A 238 15.04 -6.30 -12.75
N LEU A 239 14.14 -5.84 -11.90
CA LEU A 239 12.88 -5.17 -12.24
C LEU A 239 12.71 -3.93 -11.37
N ALA A 240 12.06 -2.90 -11.92
CA ALA A 240 11.62 -1.73 -11.17
C ALA A 240 10.10 -1.67 -11.05
N VAL A 241 9.60 -1.39 -9.85
CA VAL A 241 8.21 -0.99 -9.60
C VAL A 241 8.22 0.49 -9.23
N THR A 242 7.90 1.33 -10.21
CA THR A 242 8.04 2.79 -10.09
C THR A 242 7.07 3.55 -10.98
N CYS A 243 6.80 4.82 -10.63
CA CYS A 243 6.14 5.79 -11.51
C CYS A 243 7.14 6.58 -12.39
N GLN A 244 8.45 6.31 -12.26
CA GLN A 244 9.55 7.04 -12.91
C GLN A 244 10.41 6.05 -13.71
N ALA A 245 9.86 5.54 -14.83
CA ALA A 245 10.56 4.55 -15.66
C ALA A 245 11.91 5.05 -16.19
N GLU A 246 11.99 6.33 -16.57
CA GLU A 246 13.22 6.95 -17.07
C GLU A 246 14.36 6.86 -16.05
N LYS A 247 14.07 7.13 -14.78
CA LYS A 247 15.09 7.01 -13.71
C LYS A 247 15.55 5.58 -13.48
N ALA A 248 14.68 4.60 -13.67
CA ALA A 248 15.07 3.19 -13.58
C ALA A 248 16.00 2.81 -14.75
N ILE A 249 15.71 3.29 -15.95
CA ILE A 249 16.55 3.11 -17.14
C ILE A 249 17.92 3.79 -16.92
N GLU A 250 17.96 5.04 -16.44
CA GLU A 250 19.21 5.76 -16.09
C GLU A 250 20.02 5.03 -15.01
N PHE A 251 19.35 4.35 -14.08
CA PHE A 251 19.99 3.51 -13.07
C PHE A 251 20.58 2.21 -13.65
N GLY A 252 20.20 1.83 -14.87
CA GLY A 252 20.72 0.69 -15.62
C GLY A 252 19.84 -0.56 -15.61
N ILE A 253 18.56 -0.43 -15.31
CA ILE A 253 17.60 -1.55 -15.25
C ILE A 253 16.37 -1.28 -16.11
#